data_d9213a960f7d328a430be6cfb69c1e02
#
_entry.id   d9213a960f7d328a430be6cfb69c1e02
#
_cell.length_a   1.000
_cell.length_b   1.000
_cell.length_c   1.000
_cell.angle_alpha   90.00
_cell.angle_beta   90.00
_cell.angle_gamma   90.00
#
_symmetry.space_group_name_H-M   'P 1'
#
loop_
_entity.id
_entity.type
_entity.pdbx_description
1 polymer ?
#
loop_
_entity_poly.entity_id
_entity_poly.type
_entity_poly.pdbx_seq_one_letter_code
_entity_poly.pdbx_strand_id
1 'polypeptide(L)'
;QQIILIIFILILLKIFFLISNHERFDLNIVKFQSLIFLIIISSQLYQFFRRYLFAEKKFIFSIFLDLFVNLILFISILYFYYFEVLNLEKIFLCFLFAYLFGALLSLYLFKQLRFSKLAFVKSIKINIKIAKWLVCTYVLQWFSGNFWIIYAGILLGPIFLGAFRACQTVVNVFNLVFQSLENYYPNKISQIYKIGGNLSMKTYINKINSYGFLVILILALILALFSKQVLILFYGKEISEFYYLLIALSFLLPIIFIKYFYHFALRTLKNTRPIFVSYVFSSLFTITLSKIIIEKYQESGFVIGYMLTELILLIITFYSFKKI
;
A
#
# COMPACT_ATOMS: atom_id res chain seq x y z
N GLN A 1 -6.13 -10.36 15.92
CA GLN A 1 -5.24 -9.29 15.47
C GLN A 1 -6.00 -8.18 14.76
N GLN A 2 -6.84 -8.50 13.77
CA GLN A 2 -7.60 -7.49 13.02
C GLN A 2 -8.61 -6.73 13.89
N ILE A 3 -9.27 -7.37 14.86
CA ILE A 3 -10.16 -6.68 15.80
C ILE A 3 -9.39 -5.64 16.63
N ILE A 4 -8.18 -5.97 17.09
CA ILE A 4 -7.32 -5.03 17.82
C ILE A 4 -6.89 -3.88 16.91
N LEU A 5 -6.56 -4.17 15.66
CA LEU A 5 -6.20 -3.16 14.66
C LEU A 5 -7.39 -2.25 14.33
N ILE A 6 -8.60 -2.81 14.20
CA ILE A 6 -9.84 -2.06 14.02
C ILE A 6 -10.07 -1.11 15.20
N ILE A 7 -9.99 -1.62 16.44
CA ILE A 7 -10.17 -0.81 17.65
C ILE A 7 -9.12 0.31 17.68
N PHE A 8 -7.87 0.01 17.37
CA PHE A 8 -6.79 1.01 17.34
C PHE A 8 -7.03 2.09 16.28
N ILE A 9 -7.42 1.71 15.07
CA ILE A 9 -7.78 2.66 13.99
C ILE A 9 -8.98 3.51 14.41
N LEU A 10 -10.01 2.91 15.01
CA LEU A 10 -11.18 3.63 15.48
C LEU A 10 -10.85 4.65 16.58
N ILE A 11 -9.94 4.29 17.51
CA ILE A 11 -9.45 5.22 18.54
C ILE A 11 -8.67 6.36 17.91
N LEU A 12 -7.75 6.08 16.98
CA LEU A 12 -6.99 7.11 16.28
C LEU A 12 -7.89 8.08 15.49
N LEU A 13 -8.88 7.54 14.79
CA LEU A 13 -9.86 8.36 14.08
C LEU A 13 -10.70 9.20 15.04
N LYS A 14 -11.13 8.65 16.18
CA LYS A 14 -11.87 9.42 17.18
C LYS A 14 -11.02 10.56 17.75
N ILE A 15 -9.73 10.31 18.02
CA ILE A 15 -8.77 11.34 18.46
C ILE A 15 -8.58 12.38 17.36
N PHE A 16 -8.40 11.96 16.11
CA PHE A 16 -8.27 12.86 14.96
C PHE A 16 -9.50 13.77 14.81
N PHE A 17 -10.71 13.22 14.89
CA PHE A 17 -11.95 14.01 14.83
C PHE A 17 -12.17 14.91 16.03
N LEU A 18 -11.69 14.55 17.21
CA LEU A 18 -11.71 15.43 18.40
C LEU A 18 -10.77 16.63 18.23
N ILE A 19 -9.58 16.41 17.65
CA ILE A 19 -8.61 17.47 17.37
C ILE A 19 -9.09 18.36 16.23
N SER A 20 -9.69 17.79 15.18
CA SER A 20 -10.18 18.54 14.02
C SER A 20 -11.40 19.41 14.32
N ASN A 21 -12.19 19.10 15.35
CA ASN A 21 -13.27 19.96 15.81
C ASN A 21 -12.77 21.28 16.43
N HIS A 22 -11.50 21.38 16.80
CA HIS A 22 -10.91 22.59 17.39
C HIS A 22 -10.31 23.56 16.37
N GLU A 23 -9.97 23.09 15.15
CA GLU A 23 -9.34 23.93 14.13
C GLU A 23 -9.98 23.69 12.75
N ARG A 24 -10.69 24.70 12.24
CA ARG A 24 -11.02 25.05 10.82
C ARG A 24 -10.95 23.95 9.74
N PHE A 25 -11.24 22.68 10.04
CA PHE A 25 -11.45 21.67 9.02
C PHE A 25 -12.92 21.68 8.58
N ASP A 26 -13.15 21.58 7.26
CA ASP A 26 -14.48 21.53 6.67
C ASP A 26 -15.42 20.61 7.45
N LEU A 27 -16.42 21.19 8.09
CA LEU A 27 -17.48 20.52 8.89
C LEU A 27 -18.16 19.35 8.15
N ASN A 28 -17.99 19.27 6.83
CA ASN A 28 -18.58 18.23 6.00
C ASN A 28 -18.03 16.82 6.27
N ILE A 29 -16.74 16.66 6.60
CA ILE A 29 -16.16 15.33 6.87
C ILE A 29 -16.61 14.78 8.22
N VAL A 30 -16.80 15.63 9.22
CA VAL A 30 -17.28 15.25 10.55
C VAL A 30 -18.69 14.68 10.48
N LYS A 31 -19.52 15.21 9.57
CA LYS A 31 -20.90 14.73 9.34
C LYS A 31 -20.94 13.26 8.90
N PHE A 32 -19.91 12.75 8.23
CA PHE A 32 -19.85 11.36 7.74
C PHE A 32 -19.08 10.41 8.66
N GLN A 33 -18.70 10.84 9.84
CA GLN A 33 -17.87 10.06 10.77
C GLN A 33 -18.43 8.65 11.04
N SER A 34 -19.74 8.53 11.31
CA SER A 34 -20.38 7.25 11.57
C SER A 34 -20.37 6.31 10.36
N LEU A 35 -20.57 6.85 9.16
CA LEU A 35 -20.49 6.09 7.90
C LEU A 35 -19.06 5.58 7.66
N ILE A 36 -18.06 6.43 7.85
CA ILE A 36 -16.65 6.05 7.71
C ILE A 36 -16.30 4.92 8.68
N PHE A 37 -16.75 4.98 9.94
CA PHE A 37 -16.55 3.91 10.91
C PHE A 37 -17.16 2.58 10.45
N LEU A 38 -18.40 2.61 9.96
CA LEU A 38 -19.08 1.42 9.46
C LEU A 38 -18.38 0.84 8.23
N ILE A 39 -17.91 1.68 7.31
CA ILE A 39 -17.12 1.25 6.13
C ILE A 39 -15.84 0.55 6.57
N ILE A 40 -15.12 1.11 7.53
CA ILE A 40 -13.87 0.52 8.02
C ILE A 40 -14.14 -0.84 8.65
N ILE A 41 -15.14 -0.96 9.50
CA ILE A 41 -15.50 -2.24 10.16
C ILE A 41 -15.87 -3.29 9.11
N SER A 42 -16.76 -2.95 8.18
CA SER A 42 -17.22 -3.88 7.14
C SER A 42 -16.10 -4.29 6.18
N SER A 43 -15.25 -3.34 5.77
CA SER A 43 -14.09 -3.61 4.92
C SER A 43 -13.07 -4.53 5.60
N GLN A 44 -12.80 -4.34 6.90
CA GLN A 44 -11.89 -5.19 7.65
C GLN A 44 -12.44 -6.61 7.86
N LEU A 45 -13.75 -6.77 8.08
CA LEU A 45 -14.39 -8.07 8.14
C LEU A 45 -14.28 -8.80 6.80
N TYR A 46 -14.61 -8.13 5.69
CA TYR A 46 -14.42 -8.65 4.34
C TYR A 46 -12.97 -9.09 4.08
N GLN A 47 -11.98 -8.23 4.39
CA GLN A 47 -10.56 -8.54 4.24
C GLN A 47 -10.10 -9.72 5.11
N PHE A 48 -10.67 -9.89 6.29
CA PHE A 48 -10.40 -11.05 7.14
C PHE A 48 -10.81 -12.35 6.46
N PHE A 49 -12.02 -12.43 5.92
CA PHE A 49 -12.50 -13.62 5.24
C PHE A 49 -11.74 -13.91 3.96
N ARG A 50 -11.39 -12.87 3.21
CA ARG A 50 -10.53 -12.99 2.04
C ARG A 50 -9.19 -13.65 2.38
N ARG A 51 -8.51 -13.18 3.44
CA ARG A 51 -7.23 -13.78 3.91
C ARG A 51 -7.41 -15.19 4.44
N TYR A 52 -8.52 -15.50 5.06
CA TYR A 52 -8.85 -16.85 5.49
C TYR A 52 -8.98 -17.80 4.30
N LEU A 53 -9.65 -17.39 3.22
CA LEU A 53 -9.75 -18.15 1.99
C LEU A 53 -8.38 -18.44 1.36
N PHE A 54 -7.48 -17.46 1.37
CA PHE A 54 -6.10 -17.66 0.92
C PHE A 54 -5.36 -18.68 1.79
N ALA A 55 -5.54 -18.64 3.10
CA ALA A 55 -4.93 -19.60 4.02
C ALA A 55 -5.45 -21.03 3.81
N GLU A 56 -6.74 -21.19 3.50
CA GLU A 56 -7.39 -22.46 3.16
C GLU A 56 -7.11 -22.93 1.71
N LYS A 57 -6.28 -22.18 0.94
CA LYS A 57 -5.98 -22.42 -0.48
C LYS A 57 -7.22 -22.41 -1.40
N LYS A 58 -8.30 -21.77 -0.97
CA LYS A 58 -9.55 -21.63 -1.72
C LYS A 58 -9.51 -20.35 -2.58
N PHE A 59 -8.54 -20.26 -3.48
CA PHE A 59 -8.26 -19.06 -4.27
C PHE A 59 -9.45 -18.64 -5.15
N ILE A 60 -10.12 -19.61 -5.76
CA ILE A 60 -11.27 -19.37 -6.65
C ILE A 60 -12.40 -18.66 -5.88
N PHE A 61 -12.72 -19.11 -4.67
CA PHE A 61 -13.73 -18.44 -3.83
C PHE A 61 -13.32 -17.03 -3.43
N SER A 62 -12.03 -16.78 -3.21
CA SER A 62 -11.53 -15.43 -2.94
C SER A 62 -11.72 -14.52 -4.15
N ILE A 63 -11.44 -15.00 -5.36
CA ILE A 63 -11.63 -14.24 -6.61
C ILE A 63 -13.13 -13.93 -6.82
N PHE A 64 -14.02 -14.91 -6.62
CA PHE A 64 -15.46 -14.69 -6.72
C PHE A 64 -15.94 -13.63 -5.70
N LEU A 65 -15.45 -13.71 -4.47
CA LEU A 65 -15.77 -12.73 -3.44
C LEU A 65 -15.33 -11.32 -3.84
N ASP A 66 -14.10 -11.19 -4.35
CA ASP A 66 -13.54 -9.91 -4.81
C ASP A 66 -14.33 -9.36 -6.01
N LEU A 67 -14.65 -10.21 -7.01
CA LEU A 67 -15.46 -9.83 -8.16
C LEU A 67 -16.85 -9.36 -7.73
N PHE A 68 -17.49 -10.08 -6.84
CA PHE A 68 -18.84 -9.78 -6.36
C PHE A 68 -18.89 -8.42 -5.65
N VAL A 69 -17.97 -8.16 -4.73
CA VAL A 69 -17.89 -6.88 -4.00
C VAL A 69 -17.62 -5.72 -4.96
N ASN A 70 -16.68 -5.89 -5.90
CA ASN A 70 -16.35 -4.85 -6.88
C ASN A 70 -17.48 -4.61 -7.88
N LEU A 71 -18.22 -5.64 -8.29
CA LEU A 71 -19.40 -5.49 -9.15
C LEU A 71 -20.52 -4.72 -8.45
N ILE A 72 -20.82 -5.05 -7.19
CA ILE A 72 -21.81 -4.30 -6.39
C ILE A 72 -21.40 -2.83 -6.30
N LEU A 73 -20.13 -2.56 -6.00
CA LEU A 73 -19.61 -1.20 -5.91
C LEU A 73 -19.76 -0.45 -7.25
N PHE A 74 -19.35 -1.09 -8.33
CA PHE A 74 -19.43 -0.50 -9.67
C PHE A 74 -20.87 -0.20 -10.11
N ILE A 75 -21.78 -1.19 -9.95
CA ILE A 75 -23.18 -1.04 -10.32
C ILE A 75 -23.85 0.04 -9.47
N SER A 76 -23.58 0.08 -8.16
CA SER A 76 -24.18 1.08 -7.27
C SER A 76 -23.70 2.50 -7.58
N ILE A 77 -22.43 2.69 -7.93
CA ILE A 77 -21.90 4.00 -8.37
C ILE A 77 -22.52 4.41 -9.71
N LEU A 78 -22.59 3.50 -10.69
CA LEU A 78 -23.22 3.76 -11.99
C LEU A 78 -24.71 4.13 -11.84
N TYR A 79 -25.43 3.46 -10.94
CA TYR A 79 -26.83 3.77 -10.65
C TYR A 79 -26.97 5.23 -10.19
N PHE A 80 -26.23 5.66 -9.17
CA PHE A 80 -26.31 7.04 -8.67
C PHE A 80 -25.79 8.07 -9.68
N TYR A 81 -24.82 7.70 -10.52
CA TYR A 81 -24.34 8.56 -11.60
C TYR A 81 -25.41 8.77 -12.68
N TYR A 82 -26.08 7.69 -13.11
CA TYR A 82 -27.12 7.75 -14.14
C TYR A 82 -28.34 8.61 -13.73
N PHE A 83 -28.69 8.58 -12.44
CA PHE A 83 -29.77 9.39 -11.91
C PHE A 83 -29.34 10.79 -11.46
N GLU A 84 -28.11 11.22 -11.77
CA GLU A 84 -27.54 12.54 -11.43
C GLU A 84 -27.60 12.91 -9.93
N VAL A 85 -27.69 11.92 -9.05
CA VAL A 85 -27.76 12.08 -7.58
C VAL A 85 -26.43 11.75 -6.91
N LEU A 86 -25.35 11.60 -7.68
CA LEU A 86 -24.03 11.21 -7.14
C LEU A 86 -23.47 12.36 -6.29
N ASN A 87 -23.32 12.11 -5.00
CA ASN A 87 -22.65 13.00 -4.05
C ASN A 87 -21.72 12.19 -3.13
N LEU A 88 -20.94 12.88 -2.30
CA LEU A 88 -19.97 12.23 -1.39
C LEU A 88 -20.64 11.21 -0.46
N GLU A 89 -21.83 11.52 0.06
CA GLU A 89 -22.60 10.63 0.94
C GLU A 89 -22.99 9.34 0.23
N LYS A 90 -23.50 9.45 -1.01
CA LYS A 90 -23.89 8.29 -1.82
C LYS A 90 -22.70 7.40 -2.15
N ILE A 91 -21.54 7.99 -2.42
CA ILE A 91 -20.30 7.24 -2.64
C ILE A 91 -19.93 6.43 -1.38
N PHE A 92 -19.98 7.05 -0.19
CA PHE A 92 -19.71 6.32 1.05
C PHE A 92 -20.74 5.21 1.30
N LEU A 93 -22.01 5.42 0.99
CA LEU A 93 -23.04 4.38 1.08
C LEU A 93 -22.75 3.22 0.12
N CYS A 94 -22.31 3.47 -1.12
CA CYS A 94 -21.92 2.42 -2.06
C CYS A 94 -20.79 1.55 -1.48
N PHE A 95 -19.75 2.16 -0.91
CA PHE A 95 -18.68 1.43 -0.24
C PHE A 95 -19.19 0.62 0.95
N LEU A 96 -20.04 1.21 1.78
CA LEU A 96 -20.62 0.52 2.93
C LEU A 96 -21.41 -0.72 2.50
N PHE A 97 -22.34 -0.57 1.56
CA PHE A 97 -23.15 -1.69 1.06
C PHE A 97 -22.31 -2.79 0.43
N ALA A 98 -21.35 -2.45 -0.43
CA ALA A 98 -20.49 -3.43 -1.07
C ALA A 98 -19.68 -4.25 -0.05
N TYR A 99 -19.05 -3.61 0.93
CA TYR A 99 -18.26 -4.31 1.96
C TYR A 99 -19.12 -5.06 2.96
N LEU A 100 -20.28 -4.52 3.37
CA LEU A 100 -21.23 -5.24 4.23
C LEU A 100 -21.73 -6.50 3.56
N PHE A 101 -22.12 -6.42 2.29
CA PHE A 101 -22.61 -7.57 1.55
C PHE A 101 -21.50 -8.63 1.40
N GLY A 102 -20.27 -8.20 1.09
CA GLY A 102 -19.11 -9.11 1.04
C GLY A 102 -18.83 -9.78 2.39
N ALA A 103 -18.93 -9.05 3.49
CA ALA A 103 -18.77 -9.59 4.84
C ALA A 103 -19.87 -10.58 5.21
N LEU A 104 -21.14 -10.25 4.93
CA LEU A 104 -22.30 -11.13 5.21
C LEU A 104 -22.27 -12.41 4.38
N LEU A 105 -21.94 -12.30 3.08
CA LEU A 105 -21.76 -13.46 2.20
C LEU A 105 -20.65 -14.38 2.73
N SER A 106 -19.57 -13.80 3.18
CA SER A 106 -18.46 -14.54 3.77
C SER A 106 -18.87 -15.25 5.06
N LEU A 107 -19.60 -14.59 5.95
CA LEU A 107 -20.12 -15.21 7.18
C LEU A 107 -21.04 -16.37 6.87
N TYR A 108 -21.90 -16.24 5.87
CA TYR A 108 -22.80 -17.31 5.44
C TYR A 108 -22.04 -18.54 4.91
N LEU A 109 -21.01 -18.30 4.10
CA LEU A 109 -20.17 -19.38 3.54
C LEU A 109 -19.31 -20.08 4.60
N PHE A 110 -18.99 -19.40 5.72
CA PHE A 110 -18.08 -19.90 6.76
C PHE A 110 -18.78 -20.23 8.10
N LYS A 111 -19.95 -20.84 8.07
CA LYS A 111 -20.69 -21.29 9.27
C LYS A 111 -19.88 -22.18 10.24
N GLN A 112 -18.70 -22.70 9.83
CA GLN A 112 -17.90 -23.65 10.61
C GLN A 112 -16.78 -23.02 11.45
N LEU A 113 -16.73 -21.69 11.60
CA LEU A 113 -15.73 -21.05 12.44
C LEU A 113 -15.94 -21.45 13.91
N ARG A 114 -15.13 -22.38 14.41
CA ARG A 114 -15.11 -22.74 15.82
C ARG A 114 -14.17 -21.78 16.58
N PHE A 115 -14.73 -20.99 17.48
CA PHE A 115 -13.95 -20.11 18.33
C PHE A 115 -13.47 -20.88 19.56
N SER A 116 -12.14 -21.03 19.71
CA SER A 116 -11.51 -21.59 20.90
C SER A 116 -10.75 -20.49 21.63
N LYS A 117 -11.18 -20.16 22.85
CA LYS A 117 -10.54 -19.14 23.70
C LYS A 117 -9.06 -19.46 23.99
N LEU A 118 -8.73 -20.72 24.21
CA LEU A 118 -7.34 -21.18 24.45
C LEU A 118 -6.45 -20.99 23.22
N ALA A 119 -6.94 -21.40 22.04
CA ALA A 119 -6.21 -21.21 20.78
C ALA A 119 -6.03 -19.72 20.46
N PHE A 120 -7.04 -18.88 20.75
CA PHE A 120 -6.97 -17.43 20.57
C PHE A 120 -5.89 -16.80 21.43
N VAL A 121 -5.87 -17.07 22.74
CA VAL A 121 -4.85 -16.51 23.67
C VAL A 121 -3.44 -16.98 23.30
N LYS A 122 -3.25 -18.26 22.96
CA LYS A 122 -1.97 -18.81 22.51
C LYS A 122 -1.49 -18.14 21.22
N SER A 123 -2.38 -17.96 20.25
CA SER A 123 -2.08 -17.28 18.97
C SER A 123 -1.70 -15.81 19.19
N ILE A 124 -2.41 -15.08 20.08
CA ILE A 124 -2.04 -13.71 20.41
C ILE A 124 -0.64 -13.61 20.98
N LYS A 125 -0.28 -14.45 21.99
CA LYS A 125 1.06 -14.41 22.60
C LYS A 125 2.18 -14.64 21.57
N ILE A 126 2.02 -15.63 20.69
CA ILE A 126 3.01 -15.94 19.65
C ILE A 126 3.08 -14.78 18.63
N ASN A 127 1.94 -14.28 18.20
CA ASN A 127 1.86 -13.25 17.17
C ASN A 127 2.36 -11.88 17.64
N ILE A 128 2.11 -11.48 18.90
CA ILE A 128 2.66 -10.23 19.45
C ILE A 128 4.19 -10.22 19.42
N LYS A 129 4.82 -11.33 19.75
CA LYS A 129 6.28 -11.43 19.74
C LYS A 129 6.88 -11.14 18.35
N ILE A 130 6.20 -11.60 17.30
CA ILE A 130 6.61 -11.38 15.89
C ILE A 130 6.09 -10.04 15.36
N ALA A 131 4.85 -9.69 15.69
CA ALA A 131 4.15 -8.54 15.15
C ALA A 131 4.71 -7.19 15.61
N LYS A 132 5.28 -7.09 16.82
CA LYS A 132 5.79 -5.83 17.36
C LYS A 132 6.77 -5.11 16.39
N TRP A 133 7.74 -5.85 15.86
CA TRP A 133 8.70 -5.27 14.89
C TRP A 133 8.06 -4.96 13.55
N LEU A 134 7.15 -5.81 13.08
CA LEU A 134 6.43 -5.57 11.83
C LEU A 134 5.52 -4.35 11.94
N VAL A 135 4.80 -4.19 13.06
CA VAL A 135 3.94 -3.01 13.29
C VAL A 135 4.78 -1.73 13.30
N CYS A 136 5.90 -1.72 14.04
CA CYS A 136 6.81 -0.57 14.02
C CYS A 136 7.33 -0.27 12.60
N THR A 137 7.68 -1.31 11.83
CA THR A 137 8.12 -1.13 10.44
C THR A 137 7.01 -0.53 9.57
N TYR A 138 5.76 -0.98 9.72
CA TYR A 138 4.63 -0.43 8.95
C TYR A 138 4.32 1.03 9.31
N VAL A 139 4.43 1.38 10.60
CA VAL A 139 4.27 2.78 11.04
C VAL A 139 5.35 3.66 10.42
N LEU A 140 6.61 3.24 10.47
CA LEU A 140 7.71 3.97 9.84
C LEU A 140 7.58 4.04 8.31
N GLN A 141 7.12 2.96 7.69
CA GLN A 141 6.83 2.94 6.26
C GLN A 141 5.75 3.95 5.89
N TRP A 142 4.71 4.08 6.73
CA TRP A 142 3.67 5.08 6.51
C TRP A 142 4.25 6.50 6.58
N PHE A 143 5.05 6.81 7.59
CA PHE A 143 5.73 8.11 7.70
C PHE A 143 6.64 8.38 6.49
N SER A 144 7.45 7.41 6.12
CA SER A 144 8.38 7.51 4.99
C SER A 144 7.70 7.88 3.65
N GLY A 145 6.49 7.36 3.40
CA GLY A 145 5.77 7.63 2.15
C GLY A 145 4.82 8.82 2.21
N ASN A 146 4.13 9.02 3.34
CA ASN A 146 3.01 9.96 3.40
C ASN A 146 3.39 11.39 3.81
N PHE A 147 4.50 11.62 4.50
CA PHE A 147 4.89 12.99 4.85
C PHE A 147 5.18 13.87 3.62
N TRP A 148 5.80 13.30 2.58
CA TRP A 148 5.94 14.00 1.30
C TRP A 148 4.60 14.44 0.74
N ILE A 149 3.60 13.55 0.79
CA ILE A 149 2.27 13.78 0.27
C ILE A 149 1.52 14.83 1.10
N ILE A 150 1.64 14.77 2.43
CA ILE A 150 1.02 15.73 3.34
C ILE A 150 1.57 17.13 3.09
N TYR A 151 2.89 17.28 3.08
CA TYR A 151 3.50 18.60 2.84
C TYR A 151 3.29 19.10 1.40
N ALA A 152 3.27 18.21 0.41
CA ALA A 152 2.89 18.58 -0.95
C ALA A 152 1.46 19.13 -1.01
N GLY A 153 0.50 18.48 -0.34
CA GLY A 153 -0.88 18.97 -0.26
C GLY A 153 -1.01 20.35 0.41
N ILE A 154 -0.20 20.60 1.45
CA ILE A 154 -0.21 21.89 2.19
C ILE A 154 0.48 23.01 1.40
N LEU A 155 1.63 22.72 0.77
CA LEU A 155 2.51 23.72 0.18
C LEU A 155 2.27 23.94 -1.33
N LEU A 156 1.97 22.85 -2.07
CA LEU A 156 1.75 22.90 -3.54
C LEU A 156 0.26 22.90 -3.91
N GLY A 157 -0.61 22.59 -2.95
CA GLY A 157 -2.04 22.65 -3.13
C GLY A 157 -2.70 21.35 -3.62
N PRO A 158 -4.05 21.34 -3.65
CA PRO A 158 -4.83 20.14 -3.93
C PRO A 158 -4.74 19.65 -5.38
N ILE A 159 -4.52 20.55 -6.34
CA ILE A 159 -4.40 20.20 -7.77
C ILE A 159 -3.16 19.37 -8.01
N PHE A 160 -2.01 19.79 -7.49
CA PHE A 160 -0.76 19.01 -7.55
C PHE A 160 -0.91 17.64 -6.89
N LEU A 161 -1.54 17.61 -5.71
CA LEU A 161 -1.78 16.37 -4.99
C LEU A 161 -2.68 15.42 -5.77
N GLY A 162 -3.74 15.94 -6.40
CA GLY A 162 -4.63 15.18 -7.28
C GLY A 162 -3.88 14.58 -8.47
N ALA A 163 -3.06 15.39 -9.14
CA ALA A 163 -2.22 14.95 -10.27
C ALA A 163 -1.21 13.87 -9.84
N PHE A 164 -0.54 14.04 -8.71
CA PHE A 164 0.36 13.03 -8.17
C PHE A 164 -0.36 11.71 -7.87
N ARG A 165 -1.56 11.77 -7.26
CA ARG A 165 -2.38 10.57 -6.98
C ARG A 165 -2.84 9.88 -8.26
N ALA A 166 -3.20 10.63 -9.30
CA ALA A 166 -3.52 10.09 -10.62
C ALA A 166 -2.32 9.32 -11.20
N CYS A 167 -1.13 9.92 -11.17
CA CYS A 167 0.12 9.27 -11.60
C CYS A 167 0.44 8.02 -10.78
N GLN A 168 0.27 8.07 -9.44
CA GLN A 168 0.42 6.89 -8.58
C GLN A 168 -0.54 5.76 -8.96
N THR A 169 -1.78 6.08 -9.31
CA THR A 169 -2.78 5.06 -9.69
C THR A 169 -2.35 4.32 -10.95
N VAL A 170 -1.80 5.01 -11.95
CA VAL A 170 -1.23 4.38 -13.15
C VAL A 170 -0.08 3.44 -12.79
N VAL A 171 0.85 3.90 -11.96
CA VAL A 171 2.01 3.09 -11.54
C VAL A 171 1.61 1.93 -10.63
N ASN A 172 0.52 2.05 -9.88
CA ASN A 172 0.02 0.99 -8.99
C ASN A 172 -0.39 -0.30 -9.73
N VAL A 173 -0.61 -0.25 -11.04
CA VAL A 173 -0.80 -1.47 -11.85
C VAL A 173 0.41 -2.41 -11.72
N PHE A 174 1.62 -1.88 -11.63
CA PHE A 174 2.84 -2.66 -11.41
C PHE A 174 2.90 -3.31 -10.02
N ASN A 175 2.21 -2.73 -9.03
CA ASN A 175 2.13 -3.33 -7.71
C ASN A 175 1.41 -4.68 -7.71
N LEU A 176 0.49 -4.94 -8.64
CA LEU A 176 -0.13 -6.26 -8.81
C LEU A 176 0.91 -7.31 -9.21
N VAL A 177 1.82 -6.92 -10.11
CA VAL A 177 2.95 -7.79 -10.50
C VAL A 177 3.86 -8.03 -9.29
N PHE A 178 4.24 -6.99 -8.55
CA PHE A 178 5.10 -7.11 -7.37
C PHE A 178 4.47 -7.96 -6.26
N GLN A 179 3.16 -7.85 -6.03
CA GLN A 179 2.44 -8.73 -5.10
C GLN A 179 2.47 -10.19 -5.53
N SER A 180 2.35 -10.46 -6.83
CA SER A 180 2.48 -11.82 -7.37
C SER A 180 3.89 -12.38 -7.15
N LEU A 181 4.93 -11.57 -7.34
CA LEU A 181 6.31 -11.92 -7.06
C LEU A 181 6.52 -12.18 -5.55
N GLU A 182 5.90 -11.38 -4.66
CA GLU A 182 5.95 -11.56 -3.21
C GLU A 182 5.35 -12.89 -2.75
N ASN A 183 4.35 -13.40 -3.44
CA ASN A 183 3.75 -14.70 -3.13
C ASN A 183 4.61 -15.90 -3.57
N TYR A 184 5.37 -15.77 -4.65
CA TYR A 184 6.16 -16.85 -5.24
C TYR A 184 7.61 -16.90 -4.76
N TYR A 185 8.33 -15.77 -4.85
CA TYR A 185 9.79 -15.76 -4.69
C TYR A 185 10.30 -16.06 -3.28
N PRO A 186 9.69 -15.65 -2.17
CA PRO A 186 10.18 -15.99 -0.84
C PRO A 186 10.28 -17.50 -0.61
N ASN A 187 9.29 -18.26 -1.11
CA ASN A 187 9.30 -19.72 -1.04
C ASN A 187 10.44 -20.32 -1.87
N LYS A 188 10.64 -19.82 -3.10
CA LYS A 188 11.70 -20.27 -3.99
C LYS A 188 13.09 -19.94 -3.44
N ILE A 189 13.29 -18.73 -2.93
CA ILE A 189 14.53 -18.28 -2.28
C ILE A 189 14.84 -19.17 -1.06
N SER A 190 13.82 -19.50 -0.25
CA SER A 190 13.98 -20.39 0.90
C SER A 190 14.44 -21.80 0.51
N GLN A 191 13.89 -22.35 -0.59
CA GLN A 191 14.30 -23.65 -1.12
C GLN A 191 15.77 -23.63 -1.59
N ILE A 192 16.17 -22.61 -2.35
CA ILE A 192 17.54 -22.47 -2.85
C ILE A 192 18.52 -22.29 -1.69
N TYR A 193 18.14 -21.50 -0.69
CA TYR A 193 18.94 -21.31 0.50
C TYR A 193 19.17 -22.63 1.26
N LYS A 194 18.13 -23.47 1.40
CA LYS A 194 18.25 -24.77 2.06
C LYS A 194 19.19 -25.76 1.35
N ILE A 195 19.26 -25.70 0.02
CA ILE A 195 20.08 -26.62 -0.79
C ILE A 195 21.53 -26.12 -0.91
N GLY A 196 21.74 -24.85 -1.21
CA GLY A 196 23.05 -24.33 -1.57
C GLY A 196 23.55 -23.16 -0.70
N GLY A 197 22.87 -22.87 0.42
CA GLY A 197 23.29 -21.86 1.37
C GLY A 197 23.24 -20.42 0.85
N ASN A 198 23.99 -19.53 1.52
CA ASN A 198 24.02 -18.10 1.20
C ASN A 198 24.51 -17.79 -0.22
N LEU A 199 25.53 -18.52 -0.70
CA LEU A 199 26.14 -18.26 -2.00
C LEU A 199 25.14 -18.49 -3.13
N SER A 200 24.48 -19.63 -3.15
CA SER A 200 23.45 -19.98 -4.14
C SER A 200 22.27 -19.01 -4.12
N MET A 201 21.85 -18.60 -2.93
CA MET A 201 20.80 -17.60 -2.76
C MET A 201 21.22 -16.25 -3.35
N LYS A 202 22.43 -15.76 -3.04
CA LYS A 202 22.93 -14.49 -3.59
C LYS A 202 23.02 -14.51 -5.11
N THR A 203 23.59 -15.57 -5.67
CA THR A 203 23.72 -15.75 -7.13
C THR A 203 22.35 -15.73 -7.80
N TYR A 204 21.37 -16.43 -7.21
CA TYR A 204 20.02 -16.48 -7.74
C TYR A 204 19.33 -15.10 -7.70
N ILE A 205 19.43 -14.38 -6.58
CA ILE A 205 18.84 -13.05 -6.43
C ILE A 205 19.49 -12.04 -7.37
N ASN A 206 20.82 -12.06 -7.49
CA ASN A 206 21.53 -11.17 -8.41
C ASN A 206 21.13 -11.45 -9.87
N LYS A 207 20.99 -12.71 -10.25
CA LYS A 207 20.51 -13.11 -11.58
C LYS A 207 19.10 -12.56 -11.85
N ILE A 208 18.17 -12.72 -10.92
CA ILE A 208 16.81 -12.19 -11.07
C ILE A 208 16.81 -10.67 -11.10
N ASN A 209 17.57 -10.03 -10.21
CA ASN A 209 17.67 -8.58 -10.20
C ASN A 209 18.21 -8.04 -11.52
N SER A 210 19.22 -8.67 -12.12
CA SER A 210 19.77 -8.22 -13.41
C SER A 210 18.76 -8.34 -14.55
N TYR A 211 18.16 -9.51 -14.73
CA TYR A 211 17.16 -9.70 -15.81
C TYR A 211 15.86 -8.93 -15.54
N GLY A 212 15.36 -8.99 -14.32
CA GLY A 212 14.12 -8.30 -13.97
C GLY A 212 14.27 -6.78 -14.00
N PHE A 213 15.43 -6.25 -13.60
CA PHE A 213 15.73 -4.83 -13.74
C PHE A 213 15.62 -4.37 -15.19
N LEU A 214 16.20 -5.11 -16.15
CA LEU A 214 16.11 -4.78 -17.57
C LEU A 214 14.66 -4.77 -18.07
N VAL A 215 13.89 -5.80 -17.71
CA VAL A 215 12.48 -5.88 -18.11
C VAL A 215 11.68 -4.72 -17.53
N ILE A 216 11.81 -4.45 -16.22
CA ILE A 216 11.09 -3.36 -15.57
C ILE A 216 11.58 -2.00 -16.08
N LEU A 217 12.85 -1.87 -16.39
CA LEU A 217 13.40 -0.64 -16.99
C LEU A 217 12.80 -0.35 -18.38
N ILE A 218 12.69 -1.37 -19.23
CA ILE A 218 12.04 -1.23 -20.54
C ILE A 218 10.59 -0.80 -20.38
N LEU A 219 9.84 -1.44 -19.48
CA LEU A 219 8.45 -1.06 -19.19
C LEU A 219 8.35 0.36 -18.62
N ALA A 220 9.27 0.75 -17.74
CA ALA A 220 9.34 2.10 -17.18
C ALA A 220 9.63 3.14 -18.25
N LEU A 221 10.53 2.84 -19.20
CA LEU A 221 10.85 3.71 -20.35
C LEU A 221 9.64 3.87 -21.28
N ILE A 222 8.92 2.78 -21.57
CA ILE A 222 7.70 2.84 -22.36
C ILE A 222 6.66 3.73 -21.66
N LEU A 223 6.44 3.52 -20.36
CA LEU A 223 5.50 4.34 -19.58
C LEU A 223 5.93 5.80 -19.52
N ALA A 224 7.22 6.09 -19.39
CA ALA A 224 7.76 7.44 -19.40
C ALA A 224 7.57 8.14 -20.77
N LEU A 225 7.83 7.44 -21.88
CA LEU A 225 7.66 7.96 -23.23
C LEU A 225 6.19 8.31 -23.54
N PHE A 226 5.27 7.45 -23.10
CA PHE A 226 3.83 7.64 -23.31
C PHE A 226 3.11 8.31 -22.14
N SER A 227 3.83 8.89 -21.18
CA SER A 227 3.29 9.42 -19.93
C SER A 227 2.17 10.44 -20.17
N LYS A 228 2.36 11.38 -21.07
CA LYS A 228 1.36 12.41 -21.42
C LYS A 228 0.11 11.79 -22.04
N GLN A 229 0.27 10.87 -22.99
CA GLN A 229 -0.84 10.19 -23.66
C GLN A 229 -1.66 9.35 -22.69
N VAL A 230 -1.00 8.62 -21.79
CA VAL A 230 -1.65 7.82 -20.74
C VAL A 230 -2.48 8.71 -19.81
N LEU A 231 -1.93 9.85 -19.38
CA LEU A 231 -2.68 10.78 -18.52
C LEU A 231 -3.87 11.42 -19.25
N ILE A 232 -3.71 11.79 -20.52
CA ILE A 232 -4.84 12.31 -21.33
C ILE A 232 -5.95 11.28 -21.43
N LEU A 233 -5.59 10.02 -21.68
CA LEU A 233 -6.55 8.93 -21.88
C LEU A 233 -7.39 8.66 -20.62
N PHE A 234 -6.76 8.66 -19.43
CA PHE A 234 -7.42 8.29 -18.19
C PHE A 234 -7.95 9.46 -17.37
N TYR A 235 -7.34 10.64 -17.46
CA TYR A 235 -7.61 11.76 -16.56
C TYR A 235 -7.87 13.11 -17.27
N GLY A 236 -7.73 13.15 -18.58
CA GLY A 236 -7.95 14.35 -19.37
C GLY A 236 -6.73 15.28 -19.50
N LYS A 237 -6.93 16.38 -20.24
CA LYS A 237 -5.84 17.30 -20.60
C LYS A 237 -5.24 18.05 -19.41
N GLU A 238 -6.06 18.46 -18.44
CA GLU A 238 -5.61 19.23 -17.28
C GLU A 238 -4.57 18.49 -16.44
N ILE A 239 -4.81 17.21 -16.14
CA ILE A 239 -3.89 16.37 -15.38
C ILE A 239 -2.63 16.01 -16.19
N SER A 240 -2.74 16.00 -17.51
CA SER A 240 -1.62 15.66 -18.39
C SER A 240 -0.48 16.68 -18.38
N GLU A 241 -0.68 17.88 -17.87
CA GLU A 241 0.39 18.87 -17.68
C GLU A 241 1.42 18.39 -16.64
N PHE A 242 1.00 17.56 -15.71
CA PHE A 242 1.86 16.94 -14.68
C PHE A 242 2.53 15.62 -15.14
N TYR A 243 2.70 15.39 -16.45
CA TYR A 243 3.28 14.16 -17.00
C TYR A 243 4.70 13.84 -16.46
N TYR A 244 5.47 14.86 -16.07
CA TYR A 244 6.78 14.71 -15.45
C TYR A 244 6.74 13.94 -14.13
N LEU A 245 5.63 14.00 -13.38
CA LEU A 245 5.42 13.19 -12.17
C LEU A 245 5.33 11.70 -12.52
N LEU A 246 4.62 11.37 -13.62
CA LEU A 246 4.51 9.99 -14.08
C LEU A 246 5.86 9.48 -14.59
N ILE A 247 6.65 10.31 -15.29
CA ILE A 247 8.02 9.98 -15.69
C ILE A 247 8.86 9.65 -14.47
N ALA A 248 8.87 10.50 -13.45
CA ALA A 248 9.64 10.30 -12.23
C ALA A 248 9.23 9.01 -11.49
N LEU A 249 7.93 8.76 -11.35
CA LEU A 249 7.41 7.54 -10.74
C LEU A 249 7.75 6.28 -11.55
N SER A 250 7.80 6.39 -12.89
CA SER A 250 8.20 5.28 -13.76
C SER A 250 9.64 4.87 -13.50
N PHE A 251 10.57 5.81 -13.35
CA PHE A 251 11.97 5.53 -13.02
C PHE A 251 12.16 4.97 -11.61
N LEU A 252 11.20 5.11 -10.72
CA LEU A 252 11.22 4.44 -9.41
C LEU A 252 10.92 2.94 -9.49
N LEU A 253 10.21 2.46 -10.52
CA LEU A 253 9.82 1.05 -10.64
C LEU A 253 11.01 0.08 -10.61
N PRO A 254 12.11 0.28 -11.37
CA PRO A 254 13.28 -0.58 -11.29
C PRO A 254 13.93 -0.59 -9.90
N ILE A 255 13.97 0.55 -9.23
CA ILE A 255 14.54 0.73 -7.89
C ILE A 255 13.71 -0.07 -6.87
N ILE A 256 12.39 0.08 -6.94
CA ILE A 256 11.44 -0.65 -6.08
C ILE A 256 11.55 -2.15 -6.33
N PHE A 257 11.66 -2.60 -7.59
CA PHE A 257 11.82 -4.00 -7.94
C PHE A 257 13.04 -4.64 -7.25
N ILE A 258 14.23 -4.04 -7.39
CA ILE A 258 15.46 -4.54 -6.76
C ILE A 258 15.32 -4.58 -5.24
N LYS A 259 14.75 -3.53 -4.63
CA LYS A 259 14.49 -3.44 -3.19
C LYS A 259 13.63 -4.61 -2.71
N TYR A 260 12.58 -4.99 -3.44
CA TYR A 260 11.70 -6.11 -3.07
C TYR A 260 12.47 -7.42 -2.95
N PHE A 261 13.39 -7.74 -3.87
CA PHE A 261 14.17 -8.98 -3.81
C PHE A 261 15.14 -9.02 -2.63
N TYR A 262 15.75 -7.89 -2.28
CA TYR A 262 16.54 -7.83 -1.03
C TYR A 262 15.68 -8.01 0.21
N HIS A 263 14.48 -7.44 0.24
CA HIS A 263 13.53 -7.66 1.32
C HIS A 263 13.10 -9.14 1.42
N PHE A 264 12.85 -9.82 0.29
CA PHE A 264 12.50 -11.24 0.28
C PHE A 264 13.63 -12.09 0.86
N ALA A 265 14.87 -11.82 0.47
CA ALA A 265 16.04 -12.51 1.01
C ALA A 265 16.18 -12.32 2.52
N LEU A 266 16.15 -11.08 2.99
CA LEU A 266 16.27 -10.75 4.41
C LEU A 266 15.15 -11.38 5.25
N ARG A 267 13.91 -11.38 4.74
CA ARG A 267 12.77 -12.04 5.39
C ARG A 267 12.94 -13.56 5.43
N THR A 268 13.42 -14.17 4.34
CA THR A 268 13.69 -15.62 4.27
C THR A 268 14.71 -16.06 5.32
N LEU A 269 15.74 -15.26 5.55
CA LEU A 269 16.76 -15.49 6.57
C LEU A 269 16.30 -15.12 8.00
N LYS A 270 15.05 -14.67 8.15
CA LYS A 270 14.49 -14.14 9.42
C LYS A 270 15.27 -12.94 9.97
N ASN A 271 16.09 -12.29 9.14
CA ASN A 271 16.85 -11.10 9.51
C ASN A 271 16.11 -9.85 9.04
N THR A 272 15.09 -9.43 9.79
CA THR A 272 14.24 -8.27 9.44
C THR A 272 14.76 -6.94 10.01
N ARG A 273 15.79 -6.97 10.85
CA ARG A 273 16.41 -5.77 11.43
C ARG A 273 16.83 -4.72 10.38
N PRO A 274 17.54 -5.11 9.30
CA PRO A 274 17.94 -4.14 8.27
C PRO A 274 16.77 -3.44 7.60
N ILE A 275 15.65 -4.15 7.41
CA ILE A 275 14.44 -3.59 6.85
C ILE A 275 13.87 -2.53 7.80
N PHE A 276 13.79 -2.82 9.10
CA PHE A 276 13.38 -1.86 10.10
C PHE A 276 14.29 -0.62 10.12
N VAL A 277 15.61 -0.83 10.15
CA VAL A 277 16.61 0.25 10.14
C VAL A 277 16.48 1.13 8.89
N SER A 278 16.26 0.54 7.71
CA SER A 278 16.09 1.31 6.48
C SER A 278 14.86 2.23 6.55
N TYR A 279 13.76 1.76 7.13
CA TYR A 279 12.57 2.61 7.34
C TYR A 279 12.77 3.66 8.45
N VAL A 280 13.59 3.40 9.48
CA VAL A 280 13.97 4.44 10.46
C VAL A 280 14.69 5.59 9.77
N PHE A 281 15.73 5.31 9.00
CA PHE A 281 16.47 6.37 8.30
C PHE A 281 15.62 7.09 7.26
N SER A 282 14.85 6.36 6.50
CA SER A 282 13.95 6.91 5.48
C SER A 282 12.86 7.80 6.10
N SER A 283 12.22 7.38 7.20
CA SER A 283 11.21 8.18 7.88
C SER A 283 11.80 9.42 8.55
N LEU A 284 12.96 9.31 9.18
CA LEU A 284 13.68 10.48 9.73
C LEU A 284 14.00 11.49 8.63
N PHE A 285 14.57 11.02 7.50
CA PHE A 285 14.85 11.87 6.34
C PHE A 285 13.58 12.61 5.88
N THR A 286 12.48 11.85 5.72
CA THR A 286 11.21 12.41 5.25
C THR A 286 10.63 13.43 6.24
N ILE A 287 10.56 13.11 7.54
CA ILE A 287 9.98 13.99 8.56
C ILE A 287 10.77 15.29 8.68
N THR A 288 12.10 15.22 8.63
CA THR A 288 12.96 16.40 8.87
C THR A 288 13.11 17.28 7.64
N LEU A 289 13.20 16.69 6.44
CA LEU A 289 13.60 17.41 5.24
C LEU A 289 12.47 17.66 4.24
N SER A 290 11.35 16.94 4.31
CA SER A 290 10.29 17.07 3.28
C SER A 290 9.74 18.50 3.20
N LYS A 291 9.44 19.13 4.35
CA LYS A 291 8.96 20.51 4.38
C LYS A 291 9.99 21.47 3.76
N ILE A 292 11.22 21.41 4.24
CA ILE A 292 12.32 22.33 3.82
C ILE A 292 12.60 22.20 2.32
N ILE A 293 12.65 20.97 1.81
CA ILE A 293 12.94 20.70 0.40
C ILE A 293 11.79 21.19 -0.49
N ILE A 294 10.53 20.96 -0.10
CA ILE A 294 9.38 21.40 -0.88
C ILE A 294 9.27 22.94 -0.84
N GLU A 295 9.47 23.59 0.31
CA GLU A 295 9.45 25.06 0.40
C GLU A 295 10.50 25.70 -0.53
N LYS A 296 11.70 25.10 -0.61
CA LYS A 296 12.81 25.65 -1.39
C LYS A 296 12.74 25.36 -2.89
N TYR A 297 12.35 24.14 -3.24
CA TYR A 297 12.41 23.65 -4.62
C TYR A 297 11.05 23.31 -5.23
N GLN A 298 9.96 23.58 -4.52
CA GLN A 298 8.59 23.37 -4.97
C GLN A 298 8.34 21.92 -5.49
N GLU A 299 7.72 21.75 -6.63
CA GLU A 299 7.39 20.46 -7.23
C GLU A 299 8.60 19.57 -7.51
N SER A 300 9.72 20.17 -7.97
CA SER A 300 10.97 19.43 -8.20
C SER A 300 11.56 18.90 -6.89
N GLY A 301 11.44 19.67 -5.81
CA GLY A 301 11.83 19.25 -4.48
C GLY A 301 11.05 18.04 -3.98
N PHE A 302 9.73 18.05 -4.20
CA PHE A 302 8.88 16.91 -3.89
C PHE A 302 9.33 15.63 -4.64
N VAL A 303 9.51 15.73 -5.97
CA VAL A 303 9.90 14.61 -6.83
C VAL A 303 11.25 14.04 -6.39
N ILE A 304 12.27 14.89 -6.28
CA ILE A 304 13.64 14.48 -5.91
C ILE A 304 13.64 13.87 -4.50
N GLY A 305 12.98 14.51 -3.54
CA GLY A 305 12.92 14.02 -2.18
C GLY A 305 12.22 12.67 -2.05
N TYR A 306 11.12 12.47 -2.79
CA TYR A 306 10.42 11.20 -2.85
C TYR A 306 11.30 10.09 -3.45
N MET A 307 12.03 10.39 -4.53
CA MET A 307 13.00 9.46 -5.14
C MET A 307 14.15 9.12 -4.19
N LEU A 308 14.71 10.11 -3.49
CA LEU A 308 15.79 9.90 -2.51
C LEU A 308 15.34 8.99 -1.36
N THR A 309 14.09 9.09 -0.93
CA THR A 309 13.51 8.22 0.10
C THR A 309 13.59 6.74 -0.31
N GLU A 310 13.22 6.41 -1.54
CA GLU A 310 13.31 5.04 -2.09
C GLU A 310 14.75 4.57 -2.27
N LEU A 311 15.66 5.46 -2.66
CA LEU A 311 17.09 5.17 -2.75
C LEU A 311 17.72 4.86 -1.39
N ILE A 312 17.38 5.60 -0.34
CA ILE A 312 17.83 5.32 1.03
C ILE A 312 17.42 3.90 1.44
N LEU A 313 16.16 3.53 1.20
CA LEU A 313 15.65 2.18 1.48
C LEU A 313 16.43 1.12 0.71
N LEU A 314 16.68 1.33 -0.57
CA LEU A 314 17.46 0.40 -1.41
C LEU A 314 18.90 0.25 -0.92
N ILE A 315 19.60 1.37 -0.68
CA ILE A 315 21.01 1.36 -0.27
C ILE A 315 21.22 0.58 1.02
N ILE A 316 20.43 0.88 2.05
CA ILE A 316 20.57 0.22 3.36
C ILE A 316 20.29 -1.29 3.25
N THR A 317 19.24 -1.67 2.52
CA THR A 317 18.89 -3.08 2.34
C THR A 317 19.90 -3.83 1.47
N PHE A 318 20.45 -3.19 0.45
CA PHE A 318 21.53 -3.73 -0.39
C PHE A 318 22.80 -4.01 0.41
N TYR A 319 23.30 -3.02 1.17
CA TYR A 319 24.47 -3.21 2.02
C TYR A 319 24.28 -4.32 3.05
N SER A 320 23.10 -4.38 3.63
CA SER A 320 22.77 -5.42 4.61
C SER A 320 22.70 -6.81 3.96
N PHE A 321 22.19 -6.91 2.74
CA PHE A 321 22.19 -8.15 1.96
C PHE A 321 23.60 -8.57 1.55
N LYS A 322 24.47 -7.63 1.19
CA LYS A 322 25.87 -7.93 0.81
C LYS A 322 26.66 -8.53 1.98
N LYS A 323 26.37 -8.14 3.23
CA LYS A 323 27.04 -8.63 4.44
C LYS A 323 26.62 -10.06 4.87
N ILE A 324 25.53 -10.60 4.36
CA ILE A 324 25.08 -11.97 4.57
C ILE A 324 25.94 -12.94 3.75
#